data_da3b6b227ecc75abc30ab45d2d0a9226
#
_entry.id   da3b6b227ecc75abc30ab45d2d0a9226
#
_cell.length_a   1.000
_cell.length_b   1.000
_cell.length_c   1.000
_cell.angle_alpha   90.00
_cell.angle_beta   90.00
_cell.angle_gamma   90.00
#
_symmetry.space_group_name_H-M   'P 1'
#
loop_
_entity.id
_entity.type
_entity.pdbx_description
1 polymer ?
#
loop_
_entity_poly.entity_id
_entity_poly.type
_entity_poly.pdbx_seq_one_letter_code
_entity_poly.pdbx_strand_id
1 'polypeptide(L)'
;MCTRNRTPSQIIGYGLYLYFLGLSFRTTAKALSFLKIIKISHVSIWNWLQKYKPKKYFKKRKIKEYVIDETVIKGGPELIWLWVAIEPTNKEILSFHISKERNMFVAERFLSQVVNKYGLHLISSDGDTWYPQACKFLNLYHHLHSFEKSIIERTMHYKR
;
A
#
# COMPACT_ATOMS: atom_id res chain seq x y z
N MET A 1 21.08 40.38 -3.20
CA MET A 1 20.19 39.30 -3.62
C MET A 1 20.47 38.09 -2.72
N CYS A 2 19.67 37.81 -1.68
CA CYS A 2 19.92 36.67 -0.77
C CYS A 2 19.63 35.37 -1.51
N THR A 3 20.65 34.60 -1.85
CA THR A 3 20.54 33.23 -2.33
C THR A 3 19.99 32.37 -1.20
N ARG A 4 18.73 32.02 -1.29
CA ARG A 4 18.05 31.13 -0.33
C ARG A 4 18.69 29.75 -0.44
N ASN A 5 19.58 29.39 0.51
CA ASN A 5 20.20 28.05 0.56
C ASN A 5 19.11 26.98 0.62
N ARG A 6 18.83 26.35 -0.52
CA ARG A 6 17.90 25.23 -0.60
C ARG A 6 18.61 23.97 -0.10
N THR A 7 17.95 23.24 0.77
CA THR A 7 18.44 21.92 1.22
C THR A 7 18.64 21.01 -0.01
N PRO A 8 19.81 20.36 -0.15
CA PRO A 8 20.08 19.42 -1.25
C PRO A 8 19.05 18.31 -1.31
N SER A 9 18.66 17.91 -2.52
CA SER A 9 17.64 16.87 -2.75
C SER A 9 17.98 15.52 -2.12
N GLN A 10 19.27 15.19 -2.04
CA GLN A 10 19.76 13.97 -1.38
C GLN A 10 19.42 13.96 0.11
N ILE A 11 19.60 15.10 0.80
CA ILE A 11 19.27 15.23 2.22
C ILE A 11 17.75 15.15 2.44
N ILE A 12 16.97 15.77 1.54
CA ILE A 12 15.50 15.64 1.56
C ILE A 12 15.09 14.18 1.41
N GLY A 13 15.68 13.47 0.42
CA GLY A 13 15.42 12.04 0.20
C GLY A 13 15.78 11.20 1.40
N TYR A 14 16.94 11.44 2.03
CA TYR A 14 17.36 10.72 3.22
C TYR A 14 16.45 11.01 4.43
N GLY A 15 16.04 12.24 4.62
CA GLY A 15 15.09 12.60 5.68
C GLY A 15 13.72 11.92 5.50
N LEU A 16 13.20 11.88 4.28
CA LEU A 16 11.98 11.17 3.97
C LEU A 16 12.13 9.65 4.17
N TYR A 17 13.27 9.08 3.78
CA TYR A 17 13.58 7.68 4.01
C TYR A 17 13.54 7.31 5.51
N LEU A 18 14.20 8.10 6.37
CA LEU A 18 14.16 7.90 7.82
C LEU A 18 12.74 7.99 8.38
N TYR A 19 11.94 8.94 7.88
CA TYR A 19 10.52 9.05 8.26
C TYR A 19 9.72 7.81 7.86
N PHE A 20 9.89 7.30 6.64
CA PHE A 20 9.20 6.09 6.18
C PHE A 20 9.67 4.80 6.88
N LEU A 21 10.85 4.81 7.48
CA LEU A 21 11.31 3.76 8.41
C LEU A 21 10.63 3.82 9.79
N GLY A 22 9.74 4.79 10.01
CA GLY A 22 8.95 4.91 11.24
C GLY A 22 9.43 5.96 12.24
N LEU A 23 10.46 6.76 11.93
CA LEU A 23 10.89 7.85 12.80
C LEU A 23 9.87 9.00 12.76
N SER A 24 9.58 9.60 13.92
CA SER A 24 8.77 10.81 13.98
C SER A 24 9.49 12.00 13.30
N PHE A 25 8.77 13.05 12.92
CA PHE A 25 9.38 14.27 12.34
C PHE A 25 10.46 14.88 13.23
N ARG A 26 10.23 14.86 14.56
CA ARG A 26 11.20 15.38 15.53
C ARG A 26 12.44 14.50 15.62
N THR A 27 12.27 13.20 15.65
CA THR A 27 13.37 12.23 15.71
C THR A 27 14.19 12.25 14.42
N THR A 28 13.52 12.35 13.26
CA THR A 28 14.17 12.51 11.95
C THR A 28 15.04 13.79 11.92
N ALA A 29 14.51 14.91 12.38
CA ALA A 29 15.26 16.16 12.43
C ALA A 29 16.47 16.07 13.39
N LYS A 30 16.31 15.41 14.54
CA LYS A 30 17.43 15.13 15.47
C LYS A 30 18.49 14.23 14.85
N ALA A 31 18.11 13.16 14.15
CA ALA A 31 19.03 12.26 13.48
C ALA A 31 19.87 12.98 12.42
N LEU A 32 19.24 13.80 11.58
CA LEU A 32 19.96 14.60 10.57
C LEU A 32 20.92 15.62 11.21
N SER A 33 20.54 16.22 12.33
CA SER A 33 21.38 17.15 13.08
C SER A 33 22.55 16.45 13.79
N PHE A 34 22.30 15.26 14.36
CA PHE A 34 23.32 14.44 15.02
C PHE A 34 24.43 14.01 14.06
N LEU A 35 24.07 13.61 12.86
CA LEU A 35 25.01 13.24 11.80
C LEU A 35 25.75 14.45 11.22
N LYS A 36 25.56 15.66 11.77
CA LYS A 36 26.14 16.93 11.28
C LYS A 36 25.87 17.19 9.78
N ILE A 37 24.84 16.54 9.23
CA ILE A 37 24.48 16.69 7.82
C ILE A 37 23.92 18.09 7.60
N ILE A 38 22.90 18.45 8.40
CA ILE A 38 22.27 19.77 8.34
C ILE A 38 21.37 19.98 9.58
N LYS A 39 21.33 21.20 10.08
CA LYS A 39 20.40 21.58 11.16
C LYS A 39 19.05 21.93 10.56
N ILE A 40 18.05 21.09 10.77
CA ILE A 40 16.72 21.20 10.17
C ILE A 40 15.65 21.10 11.24
N SER A 41 14.57 21.84 11.09
CA SER A 41 13.41 21.74 11.96
C SER A 41 12.49 20.56 11.55
N HIS A 42 11.73 20.03 12.49
CA HIS A 42 10.71 19.02 12.21
C HIS A 42 9.64 19.51 11.22
N VAL A 43 9.36 20.81 11.19
CA VAL A 43 8.43 21.44 10.22
C VAL A 43 8.97 21.33 8.79
N SER A 44 10.30 21.40 8.60
CA SER A 44 10.91 21.21 7.27
C SER A 44 10.66 19.77 6.76
N ILE A 45 10.77 18.75 7.63
CA ILE A 45 10.49 17.37 7.27
C ILE A 45 9.01 17.22 6.87
N TRP A 46 8.12 17.80 7.65
CA TRP A 46 6.69 17.79 7.32
C TRP A 46 6.41 18.46 5.96
N ASN A 47 7.00 19.64 5.70
CA ASN A 47 6.87 20.32 4.40
C ASN A 47 7.40 19.50 3.23
N TRP A 48 8.48 18.75 3.43
CA TRP A 48 9.01 17.84 2.40
C TRP A 48 8.04 16.70 2.12
N LEU A 49 7.46 16.11 3.15
CA LEU A 49 6.46 15.06 3.00
C LEU A 49 5.23 15.53 2.21
N GLN A 50 4.72 16.74 2.49
CA GLN A 50 3.58 17.31 1.75
C GLN A 50 3.89 17.52 0.26
N LYS A 51 5.14 17.81 -0.07
CA LYS A 51 5.60 17.99 -1.46
C LYS A 51 6.03 16.70 -2.13
N TYR A 52 6.19 15.63 -1.36
CA TYR A 52 6.63 14.35 -1.89
C TYR A 52 5.54 13.71 -2.75
N LYS A 53 5.82 13.60 -4.03
CA LYS A 53 4.99 12.86 -4.99
C LYS A 53 5.79 11.65 -5.45
N PRO A 54 5.52 10.44 -4.92
CA PRO A 54 6.20 9.24 -5.35
C PRO A 54 5.97 9.04 -6.86
N LYS A 55 7.03 8.78 -7.60
CA LYS A 55 6.89 8.41 -9.01
C LYS A 55 6.15 7.08 -9.06
N LYS A 56 5.00 7.07 -9.72
CA LYS A 56 4.26 5.83 -9.98
C LYS A 56 5.01 5.05 -11.05
N TYR A 57 5.88 4.13 -10.64
CA TYR A 57 6.51 3.19 -11.56
C TYR A 57 5.53 2.06 -11.90
N PHE A 58 4.56 2.35 -12.75
CA PHE A 58 3.76 1.31 -13.37
C PHE A 58 4.57 0.71 -14.52
N LYS A 59 5.41 -0.27 -14.26
CA LYS A 59 5.84 -1.17 -15.32
C LYS A 59 4.60 -1.98 -15.72
N LYS A 60 4.18 -1.94 -17.00
CA LYS A 60 3.24 -2.90 -17.56
C LYS A 60 3.89 -4.29 -17.44
N ARG A 61 3.61 -5.00 -16.37
CA ARG A 61 4.06 -6.38 -16.16
C ARG A 61 2.97 -7.31 -16.62
N LYS A 62 3.34 -8.49 -17.13
CA LYS A 62 2.37 -9.56 -17.37
C LYS A 62 1.94 -10.09 -16.01
N ILE A 63 0.79 -9.64 -15.55
CA ILE A 63 0.13 -10.19 -14.37
C ILE A 63 -0.51 -11.49 -14.82
N LYS A 64 -0.28 -12.57 -14.07
CA LYS A 64 -0.87 -13.89 -14.36
C LYS A 64 -2.11 -14.12 -13.50
N GLU A 65 -2.07 -13.61 -12.29
CA GLU A 65 -3.00 -13.94 -11.23
C GLU A 65 -3.09 -12.79 -10.22
N TYR A 66 -4.25 -12.64 -9.60
CA TYR A 66 -4.48 -11.77 -8.43
C TYR A 66 -4.75 -12.63 -7.20
N VAL A 67 -4.02 -12.41 -6.14
CA VAL A 67 -4.37 -12.91 -4.82
C VAL A 67 -5.08 -11.81 -4.08
N ILE A 68 -6.28 -12.11 -3.62
CA ILE A 68 -7.14 -11.14 -2.95
C ILE A 68 -7.47 -11.66 -1.56
N ASP A 69 -7.37 -10.77 -0.59
CA ASP A 69 -7.70 -11.03 0.79
C ASP A 69 -8.13 -9.74 1.48
N GLU A 70 -8.84 -9.85 2.58
CA GLU A 70 -9.18 -8.73 3.41
C GLU A 70 -8.74 -8.93 4.85
N THR A 71 -8.39 -7.84 5.50
CA THR A 71 -8.01 -7.83 6.91
C THR A 71 -8.69 -6.68 7.65
N VAL A 72 -8.96 -6.91 8.94
CA VAL A 72 -9.55 -5.88 9.79
C VAL A 72 -8.46 -4.95 10.32
N ILE A 73 -8.73 -3.66 10.26
CA ILE A 73 -7.88 -2.63 10.86
C ILE A 73 -8.69 -1.91 11.93
N LYS A 74 -8.10 -1.73 13.11
CA LYS A 74 -8.68 -0.88 14.15
C LYS A 74 -8.35 0.58 13.87
N GLY A 75 -9.38 1.37 13.55
CA GLY A 75 -9.29 2.82 13.40
C GLY A 75 -9.95 3.53 14.58
N GLY A 76 -9.30 3.58 15.75
CA GLY A 76 -9.93 4.08 16.97
C GLY A 76 -11.02 3.12 17.47
N PRO A 77 -12.26 3.57 17.74
CA PRO A 77 -13.37 2.75 18.17
C PRO A 77 -14.02 1.94 17.02
N GLU A 78 -13.74 2.28 15.77
CA GLU A 78 -14.34 1.65 14.59
C GLU A 78 -13.44 0.53 14.04
N LEU A 79 -14.08 -0.56 13.61
CA LEU A 79 -13.45 -1.60 12.80
C LEU A 79 -13.64 -1.24 11.33
N ILE A 80 -12.58 -1.26 10.58
CA ILE A 80 -12.58 -1.03 9.13
C ILE A 80 -11.90 -2.20 8.42
N TRP A 81 -12.37 -2.52 7.23
CA TRP A 81 -11.86 -3.59 6.41
C TRP A 81 -10.91 -3.05 5.35
N LEU A 82 -9.71 -3.61 5.30
CA LEU A 82 -8.73 -3.36 4.26
C LEU A 82 -8.72 -4.54 3.29
N TRP A 83 -9.15 -4.29 2.07
CA TRP A 83 -9.10 -5.21 0.95
C TRP A 83 -7.80 -5.00 0.20
N VAL A 84 -7.09 -6.08 -0.12
CA VAL A 84 -5.79 -6.01 -0.78
C VAL A 84 -5.76 -6.98 -1.95
N ALA A 85 -5.24 -6.51 -3.09
CA ALA A 85 -4.91 -7.34 -4.24
C ALA A 85 -3.40 -7.36 -4.43
N ILE A 86 -2.82 -8.55 -4.48
CA ILE A 86 -1.36 -8.77 -4.60
C ILE A 86 -1.08 -9.61 -5.84
N GLU A 87 -0.02 -9.28 -6.53
CA GLU A 87 0.59 -10.15 -7.55
C GLU A 87 1.55 -11.11 -6.84
N PRO A 88 1.29 -12.45 -6.87
CA PRO A 88 2.00 -13.40 -6.02
C PRO A 88 3.48 -13.59 -6.41
N THR A 89 3.83 -13.46 -7.69
CA THR A 89 5.20 -13.70 -8.18
C THR A 89 6.19 -12.69 -7.61
N ASN A 90 5.81 -11.40 -7.60
CA ASN A 90 6.67 -10.31 -7.12
C ASN A 90 6.26 -9.78 -5.74
N LYS A 91 5.19 -10.31 -5.16
CA LYS A 91 4.60 -9.83 -3.89
C LYS A 91 4.26 -8.33 -3.92
N GLU A 92 3.86 -7.84 -5.10
CA GLU A 92 3.55 -6.43 -5.30
C GLU A 92 2.07 -6.16 -4.99
N ILE A 93 1.81 -5.18 -4.14
CA ILE A 93 0.44 -4.72 -3.87
C ILE A 93 -0.04 -3.97 -5.10
N LEU A 94 -1.02 -4.53 -5.81
CA LEU A 94 -1.60 -3.95 -7.02
C LEU A 94 -2.65 -2.89 -6.69
N SER A 95 -3.50 -3.20 -5.73
CA SER A 95 -4.58 -2.32 -5.30
C SER A 95 -4.95 -2.57 -3.85
N PHE A 96 -5.55 -1.57 -3.22
CA PHE A 96 -6.19 -1.72 -1.93
C PHE A 96 -7.46 -0.88 -1.88
N HIS A 97 -8.38 -1.27 -1.02
CA HIS A 97 -9.62 -0.56 -0.77
C HIS A 97 -9.94 -0.63 0.73
N ILE A 98 -10.58 0.42 1.24
CA ILE A 98 -10.99 0.50 2.65
C ILE A 98 -12.50 0.64 2.69
N SER A 99 -13.17 -0.17 3.53
CA SER A 99 -14.61 -0.12 3.71
C SER A 99 -14.99 -0.30 5.19
N LYS A 100 -16.16 0.19 5.55
CA LYS A 100 -16.78 -0.12 6.87
C LYS A 100 -17.47 -1.47 6.86
N GLU A 101 -17.91 -1.93 5.70
CA GLU A 101 -18.64 -3.17 5.52
C GLU A 101 -17.78 -4.24 4.87
N ARG A 102 -18.06 -5.50 5.22
CA ARG A 102 -17.50 -6.70 4.61
C ARG A 102 -18.65 -7.48 3.98
N ASN A 103 -18.90 -7.25 2.71
CA ASN A 103 -19.98 -7.89 1.97
C ASN A 103 -19.65 -8.06 0.48
N MET A 104 -20.52 -8.78 -0.23
CA MET A 104 -20.38 -9.10 -1.65
C MET A 104 -20.28 -7.83 -2.53
N PHE A 105 -21.04 -6.78 -2.24
CA PHE A 105 -21.02 -5.55 -3.04
C PHE A 105 -19.68 -4.82 -2.96
N VAL A 106 -19.06 -4.82 -1.78
CA VAL A 106 -17.71 -4.26 -1.60
C VAL A 106 -16.68 -5.11 -2.34
N ALA A 107 -16.78 -6.44 -2.27
CA ALA A 107 -15.93 -7.36 -3.01
C ALA A 107 -16.03 -7.14 -4.52
N GLU A 108 -17.25 -7.09 -5.06
CA GLU A 108 -17.52 -6.82 -6.48
C GLU A 108 -16.92 -5.49 -6.93
N ARG A 109 -17.15 -4.42 -6.18
CA ARG A 109 -16.62 -3.09 -6.48
C ARG A 109 -15.09 -3.08 -6.48
N PHE A 110 -14.48 -3.75 -5.51
CA PHE A 110 -13.03 -3.86 -5.44
C PHE A 110 -12.45 -4.67 -6.59
N LEU A 111 -13.04 -5.83 -6.90
CA LEU A 111 -12.65 -6.65 -8.05
C LEU A 111 -12.78 -5.90 -9.36
N SER A 112 -13.88 -5.18 -9.57
CA SER A 112 -14.10 -4.34 -10.76
C SER A 112 -12.99 -3.28 -10.90
N GLN A 113 -12.57 -2.65 -9.81
CA GLN A 113 -11.46 -1.68 -9.83
C GLN A 113 -10.13 -2.34 -10.23
N VAL A 114 -9.84 -3.53 -9.72
CA VAL A 114 -8.61 -4.28 -10.04
C VAL A 114 -8.61 -4.67 -11.52
N VAL A 115 -9.71 -5.25 -12.00
CA VAL A 115 -9.87 -5.71 -13.39
C VAL A 115 -9.82 -4.54 -14.37
N ASN A 116 -10.48 -3.44 -14.09
CA ASN A 116 -10.45 -2.24 -14.94
C ASN A 116 -9.04 -1.66 -15.09
N LYS A 117 -8.21 -1.82 -14.06
CA LYS A 117 -6.85 -1.28 -14.06
C LYS A 117 -5.82 -2.21 -14.67
N TYR A 118 -5.95 -3.50 -14.47
CA TYR A 118 -4.93 -4.50 -14.81
C TYR A 118 -5.39 -5.54 -15.83
N GLY A 119 -6.68 -5.63 -16.13
CA GLY A 119 -7.26 -6.60 -17.07
C GLY A 119 -7.85 -7.82 -16.38
N LEU A 120 -8.36 -8.75 -17.21
CA LEU A 120 -8.95 -10.01 -16.78
C LEU A 120 -7.85 -11.04 -16.52
N HIS A 121 -7.72 -11.49 -15.29
CA HIS A 121 -6.77 -12.53 -14.87
C HIS A 121 -7.44 -13.48 -13.87
N LEU A 122 -6.79 -14.59 -13.58
CA LEU A 122 -7.21 -15.52 -12.54
C LEU A 122 -7.25 -14.82 -11.18
N ILE A 123 -8.30 -15.06 -10.41
CA ILE A 123 -8.45 -14.54 -9.05
C ILE A 123 -8.35 -15.69 -8.06
N SER A 124 -7.46 -15.57 -7.11
CA SER A 124 -7.30 -16.51 -6.01
C SER A 124 -7.67 -15.84 -4.70
N SER A 125 -8.50 -16.49 -3.90
CA SER A 125 -8.88 -16.01 -2.55
C SER A 125 -8.99 -17.18 -1.56
N ASP A 126 -9.15 -16.86 -0.29
CA ASP A 126 -9.23 -17.82 0.82
C ASP A 126 -10.56 -18.59 0.91
N GLY A 127 -11.50 -18.33 0.00
CA GLY A 127 -12.75 -19.06 -0.08
C GLY A 127 -13.93 -18.48 0.67
N ASP A 128 -13.84 -17.27 1.16
CA ASP A 128 -15.00 -16.57 1.70
C ASP A 128 -16.12 -16.47 0.66
N THR A 129 -17.34 -16.61 1.07
CA THR A 129 -18.53 -16.84 0.21
C THR A 129 -18.83 -15.72 -0.78
N TRP A 130 -18.38 -14.48 -0.51
CA TRP A 130 -18.59 -13.33 -1.40
C TRP A 130 -17.70 -13.33 -2.63
N TYR A 131 -16.49 -13.89 -2.56
CA TYR A 131 -15.57 -13.90 -3.72
C TYR A 131 -16.08 -14.75 -4.88
N PRO A 132 -16.51 -16.00 -4.67
CA PRO A 132 -17.07 -16.80 -5.76
C PRO A 132 -18.28 -16.14 -6.42
N GLN A 133 -19.16 -15.52 -5.64
CA GLN A 133 -20.35 -14.85 -6.16
C GLN A 133 -20.00 -13.59 -6.95
N ALA A 134 -19.10 -12.73 -6.41
CA ALA A 134 -18.64 -11.53 -7.09
C ALA A 134 -17.87 -11.87 -8.38
N CYS A 135 -17.02 -12.89 -8.36
CA CYS A 135 -16.32 -13.37 -9.56
C CYS A 135 -17.28 -13.90 -10.61
N LYS A 136 -18.31 -14.68 -10.23
CA LYS A 136 -19.34 -15.15 -11.14
C LYS A 136 -20.11 -14.00 -11.79
N PHE A 137 -20.47 -12.97 -11.01
CA PHE A 137 -21.15 -11.79 -11.52
C PHE A 137 -20.31 -11.02 -12.53
N LEU A 138 -19.01 -10.93 -12.30
CA LEU A 138 -18.06 -10.24 -13.17
C LEU A 138 -17.46 -11.11 -14.29
N ASN A 139 -17.93 -12.35 -14.46
CA ASN A 139 -17.39 -13.33 -15.42
C ASN A 139 -15.87 -13.56 -15.26
N LEU A 140 -15.40 -13.67 -14.02
CA LEU A 140 -14.00 -13.86 -13.67
C LEU A 140 -13.75 -15.32 -13.28
N TYR A 141 -12.57 -15.85 -13.66
CA TYR A 141 -12.12 -17.15 -13.17
C TYR A 141 -11.65 -17.02 -11.73
N HIS A 142 -12.27 -17.82 -10.85
CA HIS A 142 -11.95 -17.86 -9.43
C HIS A 142 -11.35 -19.20 -9.04
N HIS A 143 -10.27 -19.17 -8.30
CA HIS A 143 -9.60 -20.34 -7.75
C HIS A 143 -9.50 -20.22 -6.21
N LEU A 144 -9.88 -21.29 -5.51
CA LEU A 144 -9.74 -21.37 -4.06
C LEU A 144 -8.33 -21.87 -3.74
N HIS A 145 -7.55 -21.04 -3.06
CA HIS A 145 -6.21 -21.41 -2.63
C HIS A 145 -6.07 -21.33 -1.11
N SER A 146 -5.84 -22.46 -0.47
CA SER A 146 -5.54 -22.54 0.96
C SER A 146 -4.12 -22.07 1.33
N PHE A 147 -3.23 -22.01 0.35
CA PHE A 147 -1.78 -21.73 0.58
C PHE A 147 -1.42 -20.23 0.61
N GLU A 148 -2.27 -19.37 0.10
CA GLU A 148 -1.91 -17.98 -0.17
C GLU A 148 -2.22 -17.03 1.00
N LYS A 149 -2.97 -17.49 1.99
CA LYS A 149 -3.14 -16.81 3.27
C LYS A 149 -1.79 -16.40 3.88
N SER A 150 -0.76 -17.25 3.68
CA SER A 150 0.59 -16.98 4.17
C SER A 150 1.33 -15.86 3.41
N ILE A 151 0.96 -15.54 2.17
CA ILE A 151 1.64 -14.49 1.38
C ILE A 151 1.17 -13.11 1.84
N ILE A 152 -0.13 -12.94 2.00
CA ILE A 152 -0.71 -11.68 2.48
C ILE A 152 -0.32 -11.43 3.92
N GLU A 153 -0.45 -12.43 4.79
CA GLU A 153 -0.01 -12.37 6.18
C GLU A 153 1.48 -12.00 6.28
N ARG A 154 2.37 -12.66 5.53
CA ARG A 154 3.80 -12.31 5.49
C ARG A 154 4.05 -10.90 4.96
N THR A 155 3.29 -10.46 3.97
CA THR A 155 3.45 -9.10 3.42
C THR A 155 2.98 -8.05 4.42
N MET A 156 1.96 -8.35 5.22
CA MET A 156 1.44 -7.46 6.26
C MET A 156 2.27 -7.50 7.54
N HIS A 157 2.85 -8.67 7.92
CA HIS A 157 3.72 -8.78 9.10
C HIS A 157 5.07 -8.09 8.97
N TYR A 158 5.55 -7.79 7.76
CA TYR A 158 6.81 -7.06 7.54
C TYR A 158 6.71 -5.56 7.90
N LYS A 159 5.57 -5.09 8.41
CA LYS A 159 5.32 -3.68 8.79
C LYS A 159 5.10 -3.44 10.28
N ARG A 160 5.55 -4.35 11.13
CA ARG A 160 5.62 -4.06 12.59
C ARG A 160 7.02 -3.68 13.03
#